data_866c6e2d59bd46ccef8824ea18f42ec2
#
_entry.id   866c6e2d59bd46ccef8824ea18f42ec2
#
_cell.length_a   1.000
_cell.length_b   1.000
_cell.length_c   1.000
_cell.angle_alpha   90.00
_cell.angle_beta   90.00
_cell.angle_gamma   90.00
#
_symmetry.space_group_name_H-M   'P 1'
#
loop_
_entity.id
_entity.type
_entity.pdbx_description
1 polymer ?
#
loop_
_entity_poly.entity_id
_entity_poly.type
_entity_poly.pdbx_seq_one_letter_code
_entity_poly.pdbx_strand_id
1 'polypeptide(L)'
;MENQVLESSEERTFQYQSSLPSLPVPALDESLKKYLDAVKPFLNQEEYERTKDIVKKFEHGIGKDLQQKLLERAKLRRNWLEDWWLNVAYLEPRLPTQLYYNFGGPGPYFEHYWTPKEGTQIERASMNLWYTLQFWDLLRTERLATHKSRNSPLDMNQFRMLFCSCKIPGITRDSFCNYFKTESEGECPSHVIVMCRGRIFAFDAVYEGCMLNPSEIFRQFTYIQKRCHNEPDGPGLGALTSNERTKWAEAREYLINLDPKNLTLLEKIQRSLFVVSFDDSSPHATSKDYSQITRLALAGDPTIRWGDKSYNSIIFSNGTVCSNCDHTPMDGMVLVALGSYVDEKIIESKGKWEGSDKIRDIPWPEELVFTLNQKMLNEIEHAKKQYYQQASDLQLVNYAFTSFGKTLTKKKRLHPDTFVQLALQLAYYKLHGRPGCCYQTATTRHFYHGRTETMRPCTVEAVEWCQSMLNPNSSPHERLQLMLKAFAKHNKLMKECETGKGFDRHLLGLLLIAKEQGLPVPELFMDPAFTKSGGGGNFLLSTSMVGYTRIGGSAVPMVHHGYGVFYRIRDDRFVVACSAWKSCPETDAEMLCKNMFQCFQDMIQLTATAQL
;
A
#
# COMPACT_ATOMS: atom_id res chain seq x y z
N MET A 1 12.82 7.64 -7.51
CA MET A 1 13.73 8.01 -6.40
C MET A 1 15.02 7.21 -6.53
N GLU A 2 15.77 7.49 -7.58
CA GLU A 2 17.12 6.94 -7.75
C GLU A 2 18.07 7.94 -7.13
N ASN A 3 18.95 7.51 -6.23
CA ASN A 3 19.97 8.32 -5.52
C ASN A 3 19.44 9.39 -4.53
N GLN A 4 18.42 9.11 -3.74
CA GLN A 4 18.18 9.93 -2.56
C GLN A 4 19.24 9.60 -1.50
N VAL A 5 19.93 10.63 -1.02
CA VAL A 5 20.75 10.53 0.20
C VAL A 5 19.81 10.07 1.32
N LEU A 6 20.04 8.88 1.87
CA LEU A 6 19.18 8.31 2.91
C LEU A 6 19.46 8.89 4.29
N GLU A 7 20.68 9.37 4.52
CA GLU A 7 21.09 9.98 5.78
C GLU A 7 21.47 11.45 5.58
N SER A 8 21.10 12.31 6.53
CA SER A 8 21.49 13.72 6.52
C SER A 8 22.15 14.11 7.86
N SER A 9 23.25 14.82 7.78
CA SER A 9 23.89 15.48 8.91
C SER A 9 23.51 16.95 9.03
N GLU A 10 22.94 17.55 7.99
CA GLU A 10 22.67 18.98 7.88
C GLU A 10 21.20 19.34 8.13
N GLU A 11 20.29 18.48 7.70
CA GLU A 11 18.83 18.70 7.80
C GLU A 11 18.18 17.68 8.72
N ARG A 12 17.30 18.14 9.62
CA ARG A 12 16.49 17.25 10.46
C ARG A 12 15.31 16.70 9.65
N THR A 13 14.96 15.44 9.88
CA THR A 13 13.91 14.72 9.16
C THR A 13 12.58 15.48 9.09
N PHE A 14 12.16 16.08 10.19
CA PHE A 14 10.84 16.72 10.30
C PHE A 14 10.90 18.26 10.28
N GLN A 15 12.05 18.87 9.99
CA GLN A 15 12.20 20.34 10.11
C GLN A 15 11.27 21.15 9.21
N TYR A 16 10.84 20.60 8.07
CA TYR A 16 10.00 21.32 7.11
C TYR A 16 8.49 21.15 7.38
N GLN A 17 8.08 20.31 8.33
CA GLN A 17 6.65 20.01 8.56
C GLN A 17 5.82 21.27 8.83
N SER A 18 6.33 22.21 9.63
CA SER A 18 5.62 23.45 9.95
C SER A 18 5.49 24.42 8.77
N SER A 19 6.41 24.35 7.79
CA SER A 19 6.45 25.26 6.64
C SER A 19 5.75 24.71 5.39
N LEU A 20 5.31 23.46 5.40
CA LEU A 20 4.57 22.88 4.27
C LEU A 20 3.26 23.64 4.03
N PRO A 21 2.83 23.84 2.76
CA PRO A 21 1.56 24.47 2.48
C PRO A 21 0.38 23.63 2.97
N SER A 22 -0.72 24.31 3.30
CA SER A 22 -2.00 23.65 3.61
C SER A 22 -2.60 23.00 2.37
N LEU A 23 -3.37 21.92 2.56
CA LEU A 23 -4.08 21.28 1.45
C LEU A 23 -5.14 22.25 0.90
N PRO A 24 -5.09 22.62 -0.38
CA PRO A 24 -6.06 23.54 -0.97
C PRO A 24 -7.43 22.89 -1.16
N VAL A 25 -8.48 23.70 -1.17
CA VAL A 25 -9.81 23.29 -1.65
C VAL A 25 -9.93 23.73 -3.10
N PRO A 26 -10.14 22.82 -4.06
CA PRO A 26 -10.34 23.19 -5.45
C PRO A 26 -11.60 24.07 -5.64
N ALA A 27 -11.65 24.83 -6.73
CA ALA A 27 -12.87 25.54 -7.13
C ALA A 27 -13.94 24.53 -7.55
N LEU A 28 -15.20 24.81 -7.18
CA LEU A 28 -16.32 23.89 -7.42
C LEU A 28 -16.55 23.63 -8.91
N ASP A 29 -16.60 24.68 -9.70
CA ASP A 29 -16.80 24.64 -11.15
C ASP A 29 -15.70 23.87 -11.88
N GLU A 30 -14.44 24.06 -11.48
CA GLU A 30 -13.30 23.32 -12.04
C GLU A 30 -13.39 21.81 -11.74
N SER A 31 -13.76 21.45 -10.49
CA SER A 31 -13.91 20.04 -10.11
C SER A 31 -15.06 19.38 -10.84
N LEU A 32 -16.21 20.07 -10.97
CA LEU A 32 -17.36 19.55 -11.69
C LEU A 32 -17.10 19.39 -13.19
N LYS A 33 -16.35 20.31 -13.81
CA LYS A 33 -15.91 20.18 -15.20
C LYS A 33 -15.01 18.97 -15.41
N LYS A 34 -14.05 18.73 -14.49
CA LYS A 34 -13.17 17.56 -14.52
C LYS A 34 -13.96 16.26 -14.30
N TYR A 35 -14.93 16.29 -13.40
CA TYR A 35 -15.83 15.17 -13.18
C TYR A 35 -16.60 14.81 -14.46
N LEU A 36 -17.20 15.77 -15.15
CA LEU A 36 -17.90 15.55 -16.42
C LEU A 36 -16.99 14.96 -17.51
N ASP A 37 -15.75 15.41 -17.59
CA ASP A 37 -14.75 14.86 -18.51
C ASP A 37 -14.40 13.39 -18.13
N ALA A 38 -14.28 13.10 -16.85
CA ALA A 38 -13.92 11.78 -16.33
C ALA A 38 -15.04 10.73 -16.44
N VAL A 39 -16.32 11.12 -16.42
CA VAL A 39 -17.44 10.18 -16.54
C VAL A 39 -17.79 9.86 -18.01
N LYS A 40 -17.44 10.76 -18.92
CA LYS A 40 -17.81 10.67 -20.34
C LYS A 40 -17.44 9.34 -21.01
N PRO A 41 -16.28 8.69 -20.76
CA PRO A 41 -15.93 7.40 -21.36
C PRO A 41 -16.91 6.26 -21.06
N PHE A 42 -17.69 6.37 -19.99
CA PHE A 42 -18.54 5.30 -19.45
C PHE A 42 -20.03 5.47 -19.75
N LEU A 43 -20.41 6.56 -20.42
CA LEU A 43 -21.80 6.96 -20.63
C LEU A 43 -22.12 7.05 -22.12
N ASN A 44 -23.34 6.67 -22.47
CA ASN A 44 -23.90 7.04 -23.76
C ASN A 44 -24.34 8.54 -23.77
N GLN A 45 -24.74 9.05 -24.91
CA GLN A 45 -25.07 10.48 -25.05
C GLN A 45 -26.23 10.92 -24.15
N GLU A 46 -27.30 10.11 -24.04
CA GLU A 46 -28.47 10.41 -23.19
C GLU A 46 -28.08 10.43 -21.70
N GLU A 47 -27.36 9.42 -21.24
CA GLU A 47 -26.83 9.35 -19.87
C GLU A 47 -25.94 10.56 -19.56
N TYR A 48 -25.07 10.94 -20.50
CA TYR A 48 -24.17 12.07 -20.33
C TYR A 48 -24.90 13.41 -20.23
N GLU A 49 -25.91 13.67 -21.09
CA GLU A 49 -26.70 14.89 -21.00
C GLU A 49 -27.46 14.96 -19.67
N ARG A 50 -28.06 13.86 -19.22
CA ARG A 50 -28.70 13.79 -17.89
C ARG A 50 -27.73 14.10 -16.76
N THR A 51 -26.52 13.53 -16.79
CA THR A 51 -25.50 13.81 -15.80
C THR A 51 -25.06 15.28 -15.82
N LYS A 52 -24.95 15.89 -16.99
CA LYS A 52 -24.68 17.34 -17.12
C LYS A 52 -25.74 18.20 -16.44
N ASP A 53 -27.02 17.86 -16.59
CA ASP A 53 -28.10 18.59 -15.94
C ASP A 53 -28.04 18.43 -14.40
N ILE A 54 -27.77 17.22 -13.91
CA ILE A 54 -27.56 16.95 -12.46
C ILE A 54 -26.39 17.77 -11.93
N VAL A 55 -25.26 17.78 -12.63
CA VAL A 55 -24.07 18.55 -12.25
C VAL A 55 -24.36 20.04 -12.23
N LYS A 56 -25.04 20.57 -13.24
CA LYS A 56 -25.44 21.98 -13.31
C LYS A 56 -26.37 22.37 -12.16
N LYS A 57 -27.34 21.52 -11.83
CA LYS A 57 -28.25 21.72 -10.71
C LYS A 57 -27.50 21.70 -9.36
N PHE A 58 -26.54 20.79 -9.21
CA PHE A 58 -25.67 20.74 -8.03
C PHE A 58 -24.80 22.00 -7.93
N GLU A 59 -24.13 22.41 -9.00
CA GLU A 59 -23.27 23.59 -9.05
C GLU A 59 -23.99 24.87 -8.62
N HIS A 60 -25.20 25.10 -9.13
CA HIS A 60 -25.97 26.32 -8.86
C HIS A 60 -26.84 26.26 -7.60
N GLY A 61 -27.01 25.06 -7.03
CA GLY A 61 -27.79 24.80 -5.83
C GLY A 61 -26.93 24.47 -4.62
N ILE A 62 -27.21 23.29 -4.02
CA ILE A 62 -26.60 22.84 -2.76
C ILE A 62 -25.07 22.79 -2.80
N GLY A 63 -24.46 22.57 -3.95
CA GLY A 63 -23.01 22.52 -4.11
C GLY A 63 -22.30 23.79 -3.65
N LYS A 64 -22.92 24.97 -3.84
CA LYS A 64 -22.36 26.25 -3.36
C LYS A 64 -22.29 26.29 -1.84
N ASP A 65 -23.33 25.87 -1.16
CA ASP A 65 -23.40 25.88 0.30
C ASP A 65 -22.42 24.89 0.90
N LEU A 66 -22.32 23.69 0.29
CA LEU A 66 -21.34 22.67 0.70
C LEU A 66 -19.90 23.15 0.48
N GLN A 67 -19.63 23.81 -0.65
CA GLN A 67 -18.32 24.41 -0.97
C GLN A 67 -17.93 25.47 0.07
N GLN A 68 -18.86 26.36 0.41
CA GLN A 68 -18.61 27.39 1.42
C GLN A 68 -18.25 26.78 2.78
N LYS A 69 -18.97 25.75 3.22
CA LYS A 69 -18.69 25.05 4.48
C LYS A 69 -17.36 24.30 4.44
N LEU A 70 -16.99 23.71 3.30
CA LEU A 70 -15.69 23.08 3.14
C LEU A 70 -14.55 24.11 3.20
N LEU A 71 -14.72 25.28 2.61
CA LEU A 71 -13.77 26.39 2.71
C LEU A 71 -13.62 26.89 4.17
N GLU A 72 -14.71 26.94 4.94
CA GLU A 72 -14.68 27.28 6.36
C GLU A 72 -13.91 26.24 7.18
N ARG A 73 -14.12 24.93 6.91
CA ARG A 73 -13.34 23.86 7.52
C ARG A 73 -11.85 23.99 7.19
N ALA A 74 -11.50 24.29 5.93
CA ALA A 74 -10.13 24.45 5.51
C ALA A 74 -9.40 25.64 6.15
N LYS A 75 -10.11 26.67 6.62
CA LYS A 75 -9.52 27.76 7.41
C LYS A 75 -9.08 27.30 8.80
N LEU A 76 -9.74 26.27 9.35
CA LEU A 76 -9.49 25.77 10.70
C LEU A 76 -8.48 24.62 10.73
N ARG A 77 -8.19 24.01 9.57
CA ARG A 77 -7.36 22.80 9.45
C ARG A 77 -6.39 22.92 8.27
N ARG A 78 -5.12 22.73 8.53
CA ARG A 78 -4.08 22.75 7.47
C ARG A 78 -4.31 21.67 6.42
N ASN A 79 -4.83 20.52 6.83
CA ASN A 79 -5.31 19.46 5.93
C ASN A 79 -6.77 19.16 6.31
N TRP A 80 -7.71 19.67 5.51
CA TRP A 80 -9.14 19.53 5.74
C TRP A 80 -9.65 18.11 5.56
N LEU A 81 -8.86 17.26 4.87
CA LEU A 81 -9.21 15.87 4.52
C LEU A 81 -8.67 14.84 5.52
N GLU A 82 -7.60 15.12 6.26
CA GLU A 82 -6.77 14.15 6.99
C GLU A 82 -7.58 13.16 7.83
N ASP A 83 -8.39 13.66 8.77
CA ASP A 83 -9.20 12.82 9.67
C ASP A 83 -10.36 12.13 8.93
N TRP A 84 -10.98 12.80 7.97
CA TRP A 84 -12.02 12.21 7.15
C TRP A 84 -11.51 11.05 6.30
N TRP A 85 -10.33 11.23 5.68
CA TRP A 85 -9.74 10.19 4.86
C TRP A 85 -9.37 8.96 5.69
N LEU A 86 -8.75 9.17 6.84
CA LEU A 86 -8.42 8.11 7.78
C LEU A 86 -9.67 7.31 8.19
N ASN A 87 -10.76 8.01 8.52
CA ASN A 87 -12.01 7.39 8.94
C ASN A 87 -12.66 6.62 7.78
N VAL A 88 -12.96 7.29 6.67
CA VAL A 88 -13.75 6.72 5.57
C VAL A 88 -13.02 5.61 4.84
N ALA A 89 -11.71 5.76 4.63
CA ALA A 89 -10.93 4.79 3.87
C ALA A 89 -10.51 3.57 4.71
N TYR A 90 -10.29 3.72 6.02
CA TYR A 90 -9.60 2.69 6.80
C TYR A 90 -10.22 2.32 8.14
N LEU A 91 -10.86 3.25 8.86
CA LEU A 91 -11.36 2.96 10.21
C LEU A 91 -12.84 2.55 10.24
N GLU A 92 -13.67 3.09 9.36
CA GLU A 92 -15.08 2.76 9.24
C GLU A 92 -15.37 1.44 8.50
N PRO A 93 -14.60 1.04 7.47
CA PRO A 93 -14.82 -0.23 6.78
C PRO A 93 -14.75 -1.42 7.72
N ARG A 94 -15.63 -2.41 7.51
CA ARG A 94 -15.74 -3.60 8.39
C ARG A 94 -15.10 -4.86 7.82
N LEU A 95 -14.70 -4.86 6.54
CA LEU A 95 -13.97 -5.98 5.97
C LEU A 95 -12.62 -6.20 6.69
N PRO A 96 -12.08 -7.43 6.68
CA PRO A 96 -10.81 -7.72 7.31
C PRO A 96 -9.67 -6.81 6.83
N THR A 97 -8.76 -6.43 7.72
CA THR A 97 -7.52 -5.73 7.31
C THR A 97 -6.69 -6.62 6.41
N GLN A 98 -6.42 -7.83 6.85
CA GLN A 98 -5.74 -8.85 6.04
C GLN A 98 -6.58 -9.17 4.80
N LEU A 99 -5.94 -9.13 3.64
CA LEU A 99 -6.45 -9.21 2.28
C LEU A 99 -7.09 -7.94 1.73
N TYR A 100 -7.92 -7.21 2.48
CA TYR A 100 -8.71 -6.11 1.92
C TYR A 100 -8.07 -4.72 2.09
N TYR A 101 -7.34 -4.49 3.19
CA TYR A 101 -6.76 -3.18 3.53
C TYR A 101 -5.27 -3.27 3.88
N ASN A 102 -4.64 -4.40 3.65
CA ASN A 102 -3.21 -4.56 3.72
C ASN A 102 -2.59 -4.43 2.32
N PHE A 103 -1.32 -4.16 2.31
CA PHE A 103 -0.47 -4.30 1.14
C PHE A 103 0.83 -4.97 1.54
N GLY A 104 1.50 -5.57 0.60
CA GLY A 104 2.76 -6.24 0.91
C GLY A 104 3.41 -6.81 -0.34
N GLY A 105 4.62 -7.28 -0.16
CA GLY A 105 5.35 -7.87 -1.26
C GLY A 105 6.75 -8.31 -0.86
N PRO A 106 7.45 -8.94 -1.80
CA PRO A 106 8.80 -9.39 -1.60
C PRO A 106 9.80 -8.21 -1.56
N GLY A 107 10.80 -8.35 -0.73
CA GLY A 107 12.06 -7.64 -0.88
C GLY A 107 12.81 -8.08 -2.16
N PRO A 108 14.01 -7.56 -2.41
CA PRO A 108 14.84 -8.02 -3.52
C PRO A 108 15.10 -9.52 -3.42
N TYR A 109 14.95 -10.23 -4.52
CA TYR A 109 15.07 -11.69 -4.54
C TYR A 109 16.30 -12.16 -5.33
N PHE A 110 16.46 -11.73 -6.59
CA PHE A 110 17.60 -12.10 -7.43
C PHE A 110 18.70 -11.04 -7.51
N GLU A 111 18.35 -9.80 -7.29
CA GLU A 111 19.26 -8.65 -7.38
C GLU A 111 19.91 -8.34 -6.02
N HIS A 112 20.23 -9.39 -5.23
CA HIS A 112 20.60 -9.26 -3.84
C HIS A 112 21.72 -10.24 -3.46
N TYR A 113 22.51 -9.92 -2.43
CA TYR A 113 23.53 -10.82 -1.90
C TYR A 113 22.97 -12.08 -1.25
N TRP A 114 21.72 -12.02 -0.81
CA TRP A 114 21.03 -13.15 -0.19
C TRP A 114 20.20 -13.94 -1.18
N THR A 115 20.85 -14.80 -1.95
CA THR A 115 20.11 -15.82 -2.71
C THR A 115 19.36 -16.74 -1.74
N PRO A 116 18.15 -17.21 -2.08
CA PRO A 116 17.42 -18.13 -1.23
C PRO A 116 18.25 -19.35 -0.86
N LYS A 117 18.30 -19.67 0.44
CA LYS A 117 19.06 -20.81 0.96
C LYS A 117 18.42 -21.29 2.25
N GLU A 118 18.04 -22.58 2.29
CA GLU A 118 17.48 -23.20 3.49
C GLU A 118 18.44 -23.09 4.70
N GLY A 119 17.84 -22.96 5.88
CA GLY A 119 18.57 -22.83 7.15
C GLY A 119 19.18 -21.45 7.42
N THR A 120 18.88 -20.44 6.59
CA THR A 120 19.40 -19.07 6.76
C THR A 120 18.38 -18.11 7.40
N GLN A 121 17.21 -18.59 7.79
CA GLN A 121 16.12 -17.77 8.33
C GLN A 121 16.57 -16.86 9.47
N ILE A 122 17.15 -17.45 10.51
CA ILE A 122 17.52 -16.71 11.75
C ILE A 122 18.70 -15.77 11.52
N GLU A 123 19.72 -16.20 10.77
CA GLU A 123 20.85 -15.36 10.42
C GLU A 123 20.40 -14.10 9.67
N ARG A 124 19.60 -14.29 8.61
CA ARG A 124 19.10 -13.18 7.78
C ARG A 124 18.08 -12.31 8.51
N ALA A 125 17.21 -12.92 9.34
CA ALA A 125 16.32 -12.18 10.21
C ALA A 125 17.08 -11.25 11.15
N SER A 126 18.20 -11.71 11.70
CA SER A 126 19.03 -10.94 12.64
C SER A 126 19.63 -9.71 11.97
N MET A 127 20.16 -9.87 10.78
CA MET A 127 20.70 -8.77 9.98
C MET A 127 19.60 -7.81 9.51
N ASN A 128 18.45 -8.35 9.07
CA ASN A 128 17.31 -7.54 8.65
C ASN A 128 16.78 -6.68 9.80
N LEU A 129 16.62 -7.27 10.99
CA LEU A 129 16.20 -6.51 12.17
C LEU A 129 17.24 -5.44 12.54
N TRP A 130 18.53 -5.76 12.51
CA TRP A 130 19.60 -4.80 12.78
C TRP A 130 19.52 -3.56 11.88
N TYR A 131 19.39 -3.74 10.57
CA TYR A 131 19.29 -2.62 9.65
C TYR A 131 17.95 -1.88 9.75
N THR A 132 16.86 -2.58 10.07
CA THR A 132 15.57 -1.97 10.38
C THR A 132 15.66 -1.09 11.64
N LEU A 133 16.38 -1.52 12.66
CA LEU A 133 16.63 -0.72 13.87
C LEU A 133 17.50 0.50 13.59
N GLN A 134 18.48 0.41 12.69
CA GLN A 134 19.24 1.59 12.25
C GLN A 134 18.34 2.60 11.55
N PHE A 135 17.41 2.16 10.70
CA PHE A 135 16.42 3.06 10.09
C PHE A 135 15.49 3.71 11.13
N TRP A 136 15.06 2.95 12.13
CA TRP A 136 14.31 3.47 13.27
C TRP A 136 15.12 4.51 14.06
N ASP A 137 16.41 4.28 14.30
CA ASP A 137 17.30 5.24 14.97
C ASP A 137 17.45 6.52 14.16
N LEU A 138 17.56 6.45 12.83
CA LEU A 138 17.58 7.63 11.97
C LEU A 138 16.30 8.47 12.11
N LEU A 139 15.13 7.83 12.28
CA LEU A 139 13.89 8.55 12.55
C LEU A 139 13.85 9.14 13.97
N ARG A 140 14.30 8.38 14.97
CA ARG A 140 14.39 8.82 16.36
C ARG A 140 15.28 10.05 16.53
N THR A 141 16.44 10.03 15.90
CA THR A 141 17.46 11.10 15.95
C THR A 141 17.27 12.17 14.88
N GLU A 142 16.19 12.05 14.06
CA GLU A 142 15.88 12.95 12.95
C GLU A 142 17.03 13.10 11.93
N ARG A 143 17.74 12.03 11.65
CA ARG A 143 18.83 11.97 10.65
C ARG A 143 18.43 11.28 9.34
N LEU A 144 17.19 10.78 9.22
CA LEU A 144 16.68 10.36 7.92
C LEU A 144 16.51 11.59 7.03
N ALA A 145 17.10 11.55 5.83
CA ALA A 145 17.02 12.66 4.90
C ALA A 145 15.56 12.97 4.52
N THR A 146 15.18 14.25 4.54
CA THR A 146 13.86 14.69 4.09
C THR A 146 13.66 14.35 2.62
N HIS A 147 12.55 13.70 2.29
CA HIS A 147 12.19 13.45 0.91
C HIS A 147 11.89 14.78 0.19
N LYS A 148 12.39 14.91 -1.03
CA LYS A 148 12.18 16.10 -1.85
C LYS A 148 11.68 15.71 -3.25
N SER A 149 10.80 16.53 -3.80
CA SER A 149 10.46 16.51 -5.22
C SER A 149 11.18 17.67 -5.89
N ARG A 150 12.17 17.36 -6.72
CA ARG A 150 13.16 18.33 -7.17
C ARG A 150 13.86 18.97 -5.96
N ASN A 151 13.61 20.24 -5.67
CA ASN A 151 14.19 20.93 -4.50
C ASN A 151 13.14 21.25 -3.40
N SER A 152 11.88 20.88 -3.60
CA SER A 152 10.80 21.15 -2.64
C SER A 152 10.64 20.00 -1.64
N PRO A 153 10.65 20.28 -0.33
CA PRO A 153 10.46 19.23 0.68
C PRO A 153 9.05 18.64 0.58
N LEU A 154 8.97 17.35 0.88
CA LEU A 154 7.73 16.60 0.97
C LEU A 154 7.39 16.32 2.44
N ASP A 155 6.12 16.14 2.72
CA ASP A 155 5.64 15.74 4.05
C ASP A 155 6.30 14.43 4.51
N MET A 156 6.79 14.41 5.74
CA MET A 156 7.46 13.26 6.36
C MET A 156 6.63 12.61 7.48
N ASN A 157 5.42 13.11 7.75
CA ASN A 157 4.60 12.63 8.87
C ASN A 157 4.31 11.13 8.83
N GLN A 158 4.12 10.55 7.65
CA GLN A 158 3.86 9.10 7.51
C GLN A 158 5.01 8.23 8.03
N PHE A 159 6.25 8.72 8.04
CA PHE A 159 7.39 8.00 8.61
C PHE A 159 7.29 7.81 10.12
N ARG A 160 6.59 8.71 10.83
CA ARG A 160 6.29 8.56 12.25
C ARG A 160 5.35 7.39 12.54
N MET A 161 4.59 6.95 11.54
CA MET A 161 3.56 5.91 11.65
C MET A 161 4.09 4.50 11.37
N LEU A 162 5.32 4.38 10.85
CA LEU A 162 5.91 3.09 10.50
C LEU A 162 6.13 2.20 11.72
N PHE A 163 6.65 2.79 12.79
CA PHE A 163 6.96 2.08 14.04
C PHE A 163 5.99 2.45 15.16
N CYS A 164 5.79 1.53 16.08
CA CYS A 164 4.98 1.73 17.29
C CYS A 164 3.53 2.11 17.00
N SER A 165 2.99 1.68 15.88
CA SER A 165 1.61 1.96 15.46
C SER A 165 0.77 0.70 15.39
N CYS A 166 -0.50 0.83 15.76
CA CYS A 166 -1.45 -0.27 15.70
C CYS A 166 -2.88 0.23 15.53
N LYS A 167 -3.65 -0.45 14.71
CA LYS A 167 -5.10 -0.28 14.64
C LYS A 167 -5.75 -1.07 15.77
N ILE A 168 -6.78 -0.50 16.38
CA ILE A 168 -7.55 -1.13 17.45
C ILE A 168 -8.97 -1.35 16.94
N PRO A 169 -9.47 -2.59 16.92
CA PRO A 169 -10.80 -2.86 16.43
C PRO A 169 -11.87 -2.28 17.35
N GLY A 170 -12.88 -1.68 16.75
CA GLY A 170 -14.09 -1.20 17.43
C GLY A 170 -15.34 -1.78 16.75
N ILE A 171 -16.48 -1.76 17.45
CA ILE A 171 -17.72 -2.38 16.96
C ILE A 171 -18.22 -1.74 15.66
N THR A 172 -18.27 -0.42 15.62
CA THR A 172 -18.76 0.34 14.45
C THR A 172 -17.65 1.03 13.66
N ARG A 173 -16.56 1.36 14.34
CA ARG A 173 -15.40 2.03 13.77
C ARG A 173 -14.17 1.67 14.59
N ASP A 174 -13.08 1.42 13.91
CA ASP A 174 -11.78 1.20 14.53
C ASP A 174 -11.18 2.51 15.04
N SER A 175 -10.17 2.42 15.87
CA SER A 175 -9.29 3.51 16.27
C SER A 175 -7.84 3.18 15.89
N PHE A 176 -6.98 4.18 15.95
CA PHE A 176 -5.57 4.04 15.61
C PHE A 176 -4.71 4.65 16.72
N CYS A 177 -3.65 3.96 17.11
CA CYS A 177 -2.69 4.46 18.08
C CYS A 177 -1.27 4.48 17.51
N ASN A 178 -0.50 5.48 17.93
CA ASN A 178 0.92 5.61 17.62
C ASN A 178 1.68 6.06 18.86
N TYR A 179 2.73 5.35 19.20
CA TYR A 179 3.59 5.60 20.37
C TYR A 179 5.00 6.05 19.98
N PHE A 180 5.25 6.26 18.70
CA PHE A 180 6.54 6.74 18.22
C PHE A 180 6.80 8.17 18.71
N LYS A 181 8.02 8.40 19.18
CA LYS A 181 8.54 9.72 19.54
C LYS A 181 9.95 9.87 19.01
N THR A 182 10.33 11.07 18.59
CA THR A 182 11.73 11.40 18.37
C THR A 182 12.48 11.47 19.70
N GLU A 183 13.81 11.46 19.67
CA GLU A 183 14.64 11.54 20.87
C GLU A 183 14.33 12.81 21.69
N SER A 184 14.13 13.93 21.02
CA SER A 184 13.76 15.21 21.66
C SER A 184 12.35 15.22 22.26
N GLU A 185 11.45 14.37 21.81
CA GLU A 185 10.07 14.24 22.33
C GLU A 185 9.97 13.30 23.53
N GLY A 186 11.00 12.49 23.79
CA GLY A 186 11.10 11.61 24.95
C GLY A 186 11.23 10.12 24.64
N GLU A 187 10.82 9.31 25.61
CA GLU A 187 10.93 7.85 25.49
C GLU A 187 9.99 7.28 24.41
N CYS A 188 10.49 6.29 23.70
CA CYS A 188 9.79 5.55 22.65
C CYS A 188 9.88 4.06 22.96
N PRO A 189 8.81 3.27 22.78
CA PRO A 189 8.90 1.82 22.88
C PRO A 189 10.00 1.26 21.95
N SER A 190 10.75 0.27 22.45
CA SER A 190 11.89 -0.32 21.74
C SER A 190 11.80 -1.83 21.59
N HIS A 191 10.72 -2.46 22.04
CA HIS A 191 10.55 -3.90 21.93
C HIS A 191 9.93 -4.31 20.59
N VAL A 192 10.31 -5.48 20.12
CA VAL A 192 9.73 -6.15 18.95
C VAL A 192 8.86 -7.32 19.38
N ILE A 193 7.85 -7.61 18.57
CA ILE A 193 7.06 -8.84 18.69
C ILE A 193 7.59 -9.84 17.67
N VAL A 194 7.73 -11.09 18.07
CA VAL A 194 8.10 -12.21 17.19
C VAL A 194 6.97 -13.23 17.22
N MET A 195 6.47 -13.58 16.05
CA MET A 195 5.44 -14.61 15.90
C MET A 195 6.02 -15.81 15.16
N CYS A 196 5.87 -16.98 15.77
CA CYS A 196 6.43 -18.23 15.26
C CYS A 196 5.50 -19.37 15.66
N ARG A 197 5.02 -20.16 14.69
CA ARG A 197 4.16 -21.33 14.91
C ARG A 197 2.96 -21.07 15.83
N GLY A 198 2.28 -19.93 15.63
CA GLY A 198 1.14 -19.52 16.43
C GLY A 198 1.44 -19.04 17.84
N ARG A 199 2.72 -18.97 18.26
CA ARG A 199 3.20 -18.40 19.51
C ARG A 199 3.64 -16.96 19.32
N ILE A 200 3.59 -16.18 20.40
CA ILE A 200 3.94 -14.76 20.39
C ILE A 200 5.01 -14.50 21.45
N PHE A 201 6.09 -13.87 21.06
CA PHE A 201 7.19 -13.49 21.95
C PHE A 201 7.48 -11.99 21.84
N ALA A 202 8.10 -11.45 22.88
CA ALA A 202 8.60 -10.08 22.92
C ALA A 202 10.02 -10.02 23.49
N PHE A 203 10.83 -9.13 22.98
CA PHE A 203 12.10 -8.74 23.60
C PHE A 203 12.45 -7.29 23.24
N ASP A 204 13.19 -6.61 24.13
CA ASP A 204 13.65 -5.27 23.85
C ASP A 204 14.81 -5.28 22.86
N ALA A 205 14.70 -4.46 21.81
CA ALA A 205 15.75 -4.29 20.81
C ALA A 205 16.83 -3.28 21.25
N VAL A 206 16.64 -2.62 22.40
CA VAL A 206 17.59 -1.71 23.04
C VAL A 206 17.83 -2.18 24.46
N TYR A 207 19.10 -2.34 24.84
CA TYR A 207 19.51 -2.72 26.18
C TYR A 207 20.60 -1.77 26.67
N GLU A 208 20.43 -1.19 27.86
CA GLU A 208 21.35 -0.19 28.45
C GLU A 208 21.64 0.98 27.47
N GLY A 209 20.60 1.47 26.79
CA GLY A 209 20.69 2.60 25.86
C GLY A 209 21.32 2.27 24.49
N CYS A 210 21.72 1.02 24.25
CA CYS A 210 22.33 0.59 23.00
C CYS A 210 21.47 -0.46 22.28
N MET A 211 21.29 -0.30 20.98
CA MET A 211 20.63 -1.32 20.15
C MET A 211 21.35 -2.66 20.27
N LEU A 212 20.58 -3.75 20.21
CA LEU A 212 21.14 -5.09 20.12
C LEU A 212 21.89 -5.26 18.81
N ASN A 213 23.08 -5.83 18.84
CA ASN A 213 23.83 -6.16 17.63
C ASN A 213 23.31 -7.46 16.99
N PRO A 214 23.70 -7.80 15.75
CA PRO A 214 23.24 -9.01 15.08
C PRO A 214 23.49 -10.31 15.84
N SER A 215 24.60 -10.44 16.57
CA SER A 215 24.90 -11.64 17.37
C SER A 215 23.95 -11.77 18.58
N GLU A 216 23.60 -10.66 19.21
CA GLU A 216 22.60 -10.61 20.29
C GLU A 216 21.21 -10.92 19.76
N ILE A 217 20.82 -10.33 18.62
CA ILE A 217 19.54 -10.61 17.97
C ILE A 217 19.46 -12.08 17.54
N PHE A 218 20.55 -12.63 17.00
CA PHE A 218 20.64 -14.04 16.61
C PHE A 218 20.40 -14.97 17.82
N ARG A 219 20.95 -14.64 18.98
CA ARG A 219 20.70 -15.37 20.23
C ARG A 219 19.22 -15.37 20.60
N GLN A 220 18.57 -14.19 20.54
CA GLN A 220 17.14 -14.05 20.85
C GLN A 220 16.27 -14.85 19.88
N PHE A 221 16.51 -14.73 18.60
CA PHE A 221 15.75 -15.46 17.58
C PHE A 221 15.98 -16.97 17.63
N THR A 222 17.22 -17.41 17.90
CA THR A 222 17.54 -18.82 18.08
C THR A 222 16.79 -19.44 19.26
N TYR A 223 16.69 -18.71 20.39
CA TYR A 223 15.89 -19.14 21.53
C TYR A 223 14.42 -19.34 21.16
N ILE A 224 13.81 -18.36 20.50
CA ILE A 224 12.41 -18.42 20.07
C ILE A 224 12.18 -19.59 19.12
N GLN A 225 13.02 -19.73 18.09
CA GLN A 225 12.90 -20.81 17.12
C GLN A 225 12.99 -22.19 17.77
N LYS A 226 13.98 -22.40 18.65
CA LYS A 226 14.13 -23.66 19.39
C LYS A 226 12.93 -23.97 20.26
N ARG A 227 12.39 -22.97 20.99
CA ARG A 227 11.15 -23.13 21.77
C ARG A 227 10.00 -23.60 20.90
N CYS A 228 9.76 -22.93 19.75
CA CYS A 228 8.66 -23.25 18.85
C CYS A 228 8.82 -24.61 18.16
N HIS A 229 10.04 -25.10 17.91
CA HIS A 229 10.25 -26.42 17.32
C HIS A 229 10.17 -27.57 18.33
N ASN A 230 10.51 -27.32 19.59
CA ASN A 230 10.52 -28.33 20.64
C ASN A 230 9.19 -28.47 21.40
N GLU A 231 8.28 -27.51 21.21
CA GLU A 231 6.99 -27.48 21.87
C GLU A 231 5.83 -27.49 20.84
N PRO A 232 4.62 -27.87 21.22
CA PRO A 232 3.45 -27.80 20.32
C PRO A 232 3.22 -26.41 19.77
N ASP A 233 2.61 -26.32 18.61
CA ASP A 233 2.19 -25.04 18.03
C ASP A 233 1.31 -24.26 19.01
N GLY A 234 1.44 -22.94 18.99
CA GLY A 234 0.61 -22.05 19.80
C GLY A 234 -0.81 -21.93 19.27
N PRO A 235 -1.68 -21.22 20.01
CA PRO A 235 -3.10 -21.10 19.66
C PRO A 235 -3.36 -20.33 18.36
N GLY A 236 -2.40 -19.56 17.86
CA GLY A 236 -2.56 -18.79 16.63
C GLY A 236 -3.45 -17.56 16.78
N LEU A 237 -3.36 -16.88 17.92
CA LEU A 237 -4.19 -15.70 18.25
C LEU A 237 -4.15 -14.61 17.17
N GLY A 238 -3.05 -14.48 16.44
CA GLY A 238 -2.90 -13.54 15.33
C GLY A 238 -4.00 -13.64 14.27
N ALA A 239 -4.56 -14.84 14.07
CA ALA A 239 -5.63 -15.07 13.12
C ALA A 239 -6.90 -14.23 13.40
N LEU A 240 -7.15 -13.85 14.66
CA LEU A 240 -8.27 -12.97 15.02
C LEU A 240 -8.17 -11.60 14.35
N THR A 241 -6.96 -11.10 14.11
CA THR A 241 -6.73 -9.80 13.42
C THR A 241 -7.05 -9.85 11.93
N SER A 242 -7.24 -11.04 11.37
CA SER A 242 -7.66 -11.28 9.98
C SER A 242 -9.16 -11.56 9.84
N ASN A 243 -9.93 -11.43 10.92
CA ASN A 243 -11.39 -11.55 10.89
C ASN A 243 -12.05 -10.23 10.47
N GLU A 244 -13.34 -10.28 10.14
CA GLU A 244 -14.18 -9.09 9.95
C GLU A 244 -14.08 -8.20 11.20
N ARG A 245 -14.03 -6.88 10.99
CA ARG A 245 -13.62 -5.93 12.05
C ARG A 245 -14.52 -5.93 13.28
N THR A 246 -15.83 -5.99 13.10
CA THR A 246 -16.77 -6.05 14.22
C THR A 246 -16.61 -7.35 15.01
N LYS A 247 -16.44 -8.47 14.31
CA LYS A 247 -16.19 -9.78 14.96
C LYS A 247 -14.86 -9.80 15.72
N TRP A 248 -13.82 -9.22 15.15
CA TRP A 248 -12.56 -9.07 15.90
C TRP A 248 -12.72 -8.17 17.11
N ALA A 249 -13.47 -7.07 17.01
CA ALA A 249 -13.75 -6.20 18.16
C ALA A 249 -14.51 -6.94 19.28
N GLU A 250 -15.53 -7.72 18.93
CA GLU A 250 -16.28 -8.54 19.88
C GLU A 250 -15.40 -9.62 20.55
N ALA A 251 -14.57 -10.32 19.76
CA ALA A 251 -13.64 -11.32 20.28
C ALA A 251 -12.58 -10.68 21.19
N ARG A 252 -12.07 -9.49 20.84
CA ARG A 252 -11.11 -8.75 21.66
C ARG A 252 -11.72 -8.31 22.98
N GLU A 253 -12.94 -7.80 22.98
CA GLU A 253 -13.65 -7.43 24.22
C GLU A 253 -13.86 -8.64 25.11
N TYR A 254 -14.30 -9.75 24.55
CA TYR A 254 -14.44 -11.00 25.29
C TYR A 254 -13.11 -11.50 25.86
N LEU A 255 -12.01 -11.45 25.09
CA LEU A 255 -10.66 -11.83 25.51
C LEU A 255 -10.17 -10.98 26.70
N ILE A 256 -10.42 -9.68 26.67
CA ILE A 256 -10.06 -8.74 27.76
C ILE A 256 -10.87 -9.07 29.03
N ASN A 257 -12.15 -9.33 28.89
CA ASN A 257 -13.03 -9.65 30.01
C ASN A 257 -12.75 -11.04 30.61
N LEU A 258 -12.10 -11.94 29.87
CA LEU A 258 -11.74 -13.26 30.37
C LEU A 258 -10.63 -13.22 31.42
N ASP A 259 -9.65 -12.34 31.24
CA ASP A 259 -8.53 -12.13 32.15
C ASP A 259 -7.92 -10.75 31.94
N PRO A 260 -7.81 -9.88 32.96
CA PRO A 260 -7.16 -8.57 32.83
C PRO A 260 -5.72 -8.61 32.28
N LYS A 261 -5.00 -9.72 32.49
CA LYS A 261 -3.67 -9.95 31.93
C LYS A 261 -3.68 -9.87 30.40
N ASN A 262 -4.77 -10.32 29.76
CA ASN A 262 -4.90 -10.31 28.31
C ASN A 262 -4.83 -8.88 27.73
N LEU A 263 -5.40 -7.89 28.44
CA LEU A 263 -5.30 -6.47 28.03
C LEU A 263 -3.84 -6.03 28.05
N THR A 264 -3.11 -6.30 29.12
CA THR A 264 -1.68 -5.95 29.24
C THR A 264 -0.85 -6.54 28.09
N LEU A 265 -1.13 -7.79 27.71
CA LEU A 265 -0.43 -8.45 26.59
C LEU A 265 -0.79 -7.84 25.24
N LEU A 266 -2.08 -7.50 25.01
CA LEU A 266 -2.52 -6.79 23.81
C LEU A 266 -1.86 -5.41 23.69
N GLU A 267 -1.80 -4.64 24.79
CA GLU A 267 -1.15 -3.34 24.82
C GLU A 267 0.36 -3.45 24.54
N LYS A 268 1.01 -4.51 25.03
CA LYS A 268 2.42 -4.78 24.70
C LYS A 268 2.62 -5.01 23.21
N ILE A 269 1.74 -5.74 22.54
CA ILE A 269 1.76 -5.90 21.08
C ILE A 269 1.51 -4.54 20.39
N GLN A 270 0.49 -3.80 20.80
CA GLN A 270 0.12 -2.50 20.20
C GLN A 270 1.28 -1.50 20.24
N ARG A 271 2.02 -1.46 21.33
CA ARG A 271 3.13 -0.51 21.56
C ARG A 271 4.43 -0.94 20.89
N SER A 272 4.58 -2.21 20.49
CA SER A 272 5.83 -2.73 19.90
C SER A 272 6.24 -1.96 18.65
N LEU A 273 7.54 -1.98 18.34
CA LEU A 273 8.08 -1.39 17.12
C LEU A 273 7.34 -1.92 15.88
N PHE A 274 7.34 -3.22 15.70
CA PHE A 274 6.66 -3.95 14.63
C PHE A 274 6.67 -5.46 14.94
N VAL A 275 6.14 -6.27 14.04
CA VAL A 275 6.11 -7.73 14.15
C VAL A 275 7.14 -8.36 13.24
N VAL A 276 7.91 -9.30 13.76
CA VAL A 276 8.74 -10.23 12.99
C VAL A 276 8.02 -11.58 12.93
N SER A 277 7.77 -12.08 11.73
CA SER A 277 7.09 -13.35 11.50
C SER A 277 8.08 -14.38 10.98
N PHE A 278 8.26 -15.49 11.68
CA PHE A 278 8.99 -16.65 11.18
C PHE A 278 8.02 -17.61 10.49
N ASP A 279 8.14 -17.67 9.18
CA ASP A 279 7.31 -18.51 8.32
C ASP A 279 8.12 -19.74 7.88
N ASP A 280 7.59 -20.92 8.15
CA ASP A 280 8.25 -22.19 7.82
C ASP A 280 8.18 -22.51 6.31
N SER A 281 7.44 -21.72 5.52
CA SER A 281 7.39 -21.86 4.07
C SER A 281 8.71 -21.51 3.42
N SER A 282 8.96 -22.11 2.25
CA SER A 282 10.15 -21.85 1.42
C SER A 282 9.71 -21.40 0.03
N PRO A 283 9.37 -20.12 -0.17
CA PRO A 283 8.90 -19.64 -1.45
C PRO A 283 10.00 -19.64 -2.50
N HIS A 284 9.61 -19.99 -3.74
CA HIS A 284 10.48 -19.94 -4.91
C HIS A 284 9.97 -18.90 -5.91
N ALA A 285 10.91 -18.29 -6.62
CA ALA A 285 10.63 -17.41 -7.74
C ALA A 285 11.61 -17.70 -8.88
N THR A 286 11.25 -17.33 -10.10
CA THR A 286 12.14 -17.25 -11.25
C THR A 286 12.38 -15.79 -11.62
N SER A 287 13.33 -15.53 -12.52
CA SER A 287 13.58 -14.15 -13.00
C SER A 287 12.39 -13.52 -13.73
N LYS A 288 11.36 -14.32 -14.06
CA LYS A 288 10.15 -13.88 -14.76
C LYS A 288 8.86 -14.08 -13.96
N ASP A 289 8.89 -14.84 -12.86
CA ASP A 289 7.69 -15.17 -12.08
C ASP A 289 7.97 -15.08 -10.58
N TYR A 290 7.37 -14.09 -9.92
CA TYR A 290 7.43 -13.82 -8.49
C TYR A 290 6.09 -14.13 -7.79
N SER A 291 5.17 -14.85 -8.45
CA SER A 291 3.79 -15.01 -7.98
C SER A 291 3.70 -15.68 -6.62
N GLN A 292 4.42 -16.77 -6.40
CA GLN A 292 4.37 -17.54 -5.16
C GLN A 292 4.82 -16.70 -3.96
N ILE A 293 5.97 -16.05 -4.05
CA ILE A 293 6.52 -15.23 -2.97
C ILE A 293 5.62 -14.01 -2.67
N THR A 294 5.07 -13.40 -3.71
CA THR A 294 4.16 -12.26 -3.57
C THR A 294 2.85 -12.66 -2.91
N ARG A 295 2.32 -13.83 -3.27
CA ARG A 295 1.12 -14.38 -2.66
C ARG A 295 1.32 -14.68 -1.17
N LEU A 296 2.43 -15.30 -0.79
CA LEU A 296 2.74 -15.60 0.62
C LEU A 296 2.98 -14.32 1.45
N ALA A 297 3.51 -13.26 0.84
CA ALA A 297 3.63 -11.97 1.50
C ALA A 297 2.27 -11.35 1.80
N LEU A 298 1.33 -11.35 0.82
CA LEU A 298 0.03 -10.71 0.95
C LEU A 298 -0.99 -11.57 1.70
N ALA A 299 -1.02 -12.89 1.43
CA ALA A 299 -2.05 -13.84 1.84
C ALA A 299 -1.46 -15.12 2.46
N GLY A 300 -0.40 -14.99 3.25
CA GLY A 300 0.24 -16.11 3.96
C GLY A 300 -0.48 -16.51 5.25
N ASP A 301 0.21 -17.22 6.13
CA ASP A 301 -0.35 -17.76 7.37
C ASP A 301 -0.81 -16.65 8.34
N PRO A 302 -2.11 -16.55 8.67
CA PRO A 302 -2.63 -15.53 9.55
C PRO A 302 -2.27 -15.75 11.03
N THR A 303 -1.84 -16.95 11.41
CA THR A 303 -1.48 -17.28 12.81
C THR A 303 -0.18 -16.65 13.26
N ILE A 304 0.65 -16.20 12.31
CA ILE A 304 1.95 -15.59 12.53
C ILE A 304 2.04 -14.18 11.93
N ARG A 305 0.91 -13.52 11.72
CA ARG A 305 0.77 -12.11 11.36
C ARG A 305 -0.08 -11.39 12.40
N TRP A 306 0.20 -10.13 12.62
CA TRP A 306 -0.69 -9.23 13.36
C TRP A 306 -1.18 -8.16 12.40
N GLY A 307 -2.34 -8.37 11.80
CA GLY A 307 -2.87 -7.54 10.72
C GLY A 307 -3.12 -6.08 11.09
N ASP A 308 -3.24 -5.79 12.38
CA ASP A 308 -3.46 -4.44 12.89
C ASP A 308 -2.17 -3.64 13.13
N LYS A 309 -0.99 -4.29 13.09
CA LYS A 309 0.30 -3.59 13.15
C LYS A 309 0.63 -2.95 11.81
N SER A 310 1.20 -1.76 11.88
CA SER A 310 1.66 -1.02 10.69
C SER A 310 2.62 -1.82 9.81
N TYR A 311 3.45 -2.67 10.42
CA TYR A 311 4.47 -3.42 9.70
C TYR A 311 4.66 -4.83 10.30
N ASN A 312 4.59 -5.85 9.42
CA ASN A 312 5.01 -7.21 9.67
C ASN A 312 6.17 -7.53 8.72
N SER A 313 7.36 -7.81 9.28
CA SER A 313 8.51 -8.32 8.54
C SER A 313 8.45 -9.84 8.54
N ILE A 314 8.35 -10.43 7.36
CA ILE A 314 8.18 -11.88 7.18
C ILE A 314 9.48 -12.47 6.72
N ILE A 315 10.01 -13.44 7.47
CA ILE A 315 11.22 -14.15 7.09
C ILE A 315 10.88 -15.63 6.90
N PHE A 316 11.08 -16.12 5.69
CA PHE A 316 10.83 -17.50 5.31
C PHE A 316 12.01 -18.43 5.66
N SER A 317 11.78 -19.74 5.67
CA SER A 317 12.80 -20.74 6.01
C SER A 317 14.05 -20.65 5.15
N ASN A 318 13.90 -20.31 3.87
CA ASN A 318 15.01 -20.09 2.92
C ASN A 318 15.67 -18.70 3.03
N GLY A 319 15.35 -17.93 4.07
CA GLY A 319 15.91 -16.60 4.31
C GLY A 319 15.38 -15.48 3.43
N THR A 320 14.36 -15.74 2.62
CA THR A 320 13.68 -14.69 1.85
C THR A 320 12.90 -13.77 2.78
N VAL A 321 12.97 -12.46 2.54
CA VAL A 321 12.29 -11.43 3.33
C VAL A 321 11.15 -10.79 2.54
N CYS A 322 10.00 -10.69 3.18
CA CYS A 322 8.82 -10.00 2.66
C CYS A 322 8.22 -9.04 3.69
N SER A 323 7.28 -8.24 3.27
CA SER A 323 6.51 -7.35 4.15
C SER A 323 5.02 -7.53 3.97
N ASN A 324 4.27 -7.31 5.05
CA ASN A 324 2.82 -7.16 5.05
C ASN A 324 2.45 -6.02 6.00
N CYS A 325 1.67 -5.08 5.53
CA CYS A 325 1.46 -3.79 6.20
C CYS A 325 -0.01 -3.40 6.20
N ASP A 326 -0.49 -2.86 7.32
CA ASP A 326 -1.77 -2.17 7.37
C ASP A 326 -1.65 -0.82 6.64
N HIS A 327 -2.53 -0.58 5.68
CA HIS A 327 -2.54 0.66 4.89
C HIS A 327 -3.10 1.88 5.64
N THR A 328 -3.71 1.66 6.81
CA THR A 328 -4.33 2.73 7.60
C THR A 328 -3.39 3.90 7.87
N PRO A 329 -2.17 3.69 8.42
CA PRO A 329 -1.33 4.81 8.84
C PRO A 329 -0.47 5.42 7.73
N MET A 330 -0.19 4.70 6.66
CA MET A 330 0.84 5.10 5.70
C MET A 330 0.62 4.51 4.31
N ASP A 331 1.18 5.18 3.33
CA ASP A 331 1.24 4.75 1.93
C ASP A 331 2.54 3.97 1.65
N GLY A 332 2.57 3.22 0.56
CA GLY A 332 3.64 2.27 0.25
C GLY A 332 5.06 2.86 0.16
N MET A 333 5.19 4.16 -0.11
CA MET A 333 6.51 4.81 -0.23
C MET A 333 7.35 4.76 1.06
N VAL A 334 6.71 4.66 2.24
CA VAL A 334 7.42 4.51 3.54
C VAL A 334 8.12 3.16 3.60
N LEU A 335 7.41 2.10 3.18
CA LEU A 335 7.96 0.74 3.12
C LEU A 335 9.05 0.61 2.05
N VAL A 336 8.87 1.29 0.92
CA VAL A 336 9.90 1.33 -0.13
C VAL A 336 11.16 2.01 0.37
N ALA A 337 11.04 3.08 1.16
CA ALA A 337 12.19 3.75 1.77
C ALA A 337 12.92 2.84 2.77
N LEU A 338 12.18 2.19 3.69
CA LEU A 338 12.76 1.22 4.62
C LEU A 338 13.43 0.05 3.87
N GLY A 339 12.71 -0.57 2.93
CA GLY A 339 13.23 -1.72 2.17
C GLY A 339 14.47 -1.36 1.36
N SER A 340 14.51 -0.17 0.76
CA SER A 340 15.68 0.31 0.00
C SER A 340 16.87 0.56 0.93
N TYR A 341 16.65 1.14 2.11
CA TYR A 341 17.70 1.36 3.10
C TYR A 341 18.32 0.01 3.55
N VAL A 342 17.47 -0.94 3.93
CA VAL A 342 17.93 -2.28 4.35
C VAL A 342 18.70 -2.97 3.23
N ASP A 343 18.20 -2.91 1.99
CA ASP A 343 18.86 -3.49 0.83
C ASP A 343 20.24 -2.88 0.55
N GLU A 344 20.36 -1.57 0.64
CA GLU A 344 21.65 -0.88 0.49
C GLU A 344 22.65 -1.30 1.58
N LYS A 345 22.21 -1.38 2.84
CA LYS A 345 23.05 -1.85 3.95
C LYS A 345 23.52 -3.31 3.78
N ILE A 346 22.65 -4.17 3.24
CA ILE A 346 23.03 -5.55 2.91
C ILE A 346 24.04 -5.59 1.76
N ILE A 347 23.90 -4.73 0.76
CA ILE A 347 24.88 -4.61 -0.33
C ILE A 347 26.22 -4.10 0.19
N GLU A 348 26.23 -3.05 1.00
CA GLU A 348 27.44 -2.48 1.61
C GLU A 348 28.21 -3.52 2.44
N SER A 349 27.50 -4.28 3.28
CA SER A 349 28.07 -5.35 4.12
C SER A 349 28.31 -6.67 3.37
N LYS A 350 27.97 -6.74 2.08
CA LYS A 350 27.98 -8.00 1.30
C LYS A 350 27.19 -9.13 1.97
N GLY A 351 26.12 -8.74 2.69
CA GLY A 351 25.25 -9.66 3.41
C GLY A 351 25.88 -10.34 4.63
N LYS A 352 26.97 -9.80 5.17
CA LYS A 352 27.71 -10.38 6.30
C LYS A 352 27.82 -9.40 7.47
N TRP A 353 27.81 -9.95 8.67
CA TRP A 353 28.16 -9.22 9.87
C TRP A 353 29.67 -9.30 10.13
N GLU A 354 30.32 -8.15 10.20
CA GLU A 354 31.77 -8.03 10.47
C GLU A 354 32.06 -7.37 11.84
N GLY A 355 31.02 -7.12 12.64
CA GLY A 355 31.16 -6.53 13.97
C GLY A 355 31.49 -7.52 15.05
N SER A 356 31.39 -7.07 16.31
CA SER A 356 31.68 -7.89 17.49
C SER A 356 30.65 -9.02 17.67
N ASP A 357 31.12 -10.23 17.93
CA ASP A 357 30.30 -11.37 18.34
C ASP A 357 30.04 -11.42 19.85
N LYS A 358 30.49 -10.42 20.59
CA LYS A 358 30.27 -10.34 22.03
C LYS A 358 28.79 -10.13 22.32
N ILE A 359 28.26 -10.98 23.18
CA ILE A 359 26.87 -10.94 23.64
C ILE A 359 26.85 -10.41 25.06
N ARG A 360 26.12 -9.35 25.32
CA ARG A 360 25.86 -8.83 26.67
C ARG A 360 24.90 -9.76 27.41
N ASP A 361 24.79 -9.60 28.72
CA ASP A 361 23.83 -10.34 29.55
C ASP A 361 22.45 -9.74 29.44
N ILE A 362 21.85 -9.90 28.26
CA ILE A 362 20.50 -9.41 27.92
C ILE A 362 19.44 -10.41 28.40
N PRO A 363 18.24 -9.93 28.82
CA PRO A 363 17.11 -10.79 29.17
C PRO A 363 16.70 -11.70 28.01
N TRP A 364 16.22 -12.90 28.33
CA TRP A 364 15.64 -13.80 27.35
C TRP A 364 14.29 -13.26 26.84
N PRO A 365 13.88 -13.60 25.60
CA PRO A 365 12.55 -13.27 25.10
C PRO A 365 11.46 -13.78 26.03
N GLU A 366 10.46 -12.94 26.28
CA GLU A 366 9.24 -13.30 27.03
C GLU A 366 8.19 -13.86 26.07
N GLU A 367 7.63 -15.02 26.40
CA GLU A 367 6.45 -15.52 25.69
C GLU A 367 5.18 -14.86 26.21
N LEU A 368 4.37 -14.29 25.32
CA LEU A 368 3.10 -13.65 25.63
C LEU A 368 1.99 -14.71 25.64
N VAL A 369 1.80 -15.36 26.78
CA VAL A 369 0.82 -16.44 26.95
C VAL A 369 -0.51 -15.85 27.41
N PHE A 370 -1.51 -15.87 26.50
CA PHE A 370 -2.86 -15.39 26.77
C PHE A 370 -3.67 -16.44 27.53
N THR A 371 -4.52 -15.99 28.44
CA THR A 371 -5.55 -16.83 29.07
C THR A 371 -6.68 -17.03 28.06
N LEU A 372 -6.88 -18.26 27.62
CA LEU A 372 -7.89 -18.65 26.63
C LEU A 372 -8.80 -19.71 27.20
N ASN A 373 -10.06 -19.71 26.80
CA ASN A 373 -11.00 -20.79 27.03
C ASN A 373 -11.46 -21.42 25.71
N GLN A 374 -12.28 -22.45 25.77
CA GLN A 374 -12.73 -23.15 24.57
C GLN A 374 -13.46 -22.25 23.58
N LYS A 375 -14.23 -21.27 24.07
CA LYS A 375 -14.88 -20.28 23.17
C LYS A 375 -13.87 -19.51 22.35
N MET A 376 -12.80 -18.97 22.97
CA MET A 376 -11.75 -18.24 22.26
C MET A 376 -10.98 -19.13 21.27
N LEU A 377 -10.70 -20.38 21.64
CA LEU A 377 -10.07 -21.32 20.72
C LEU A 377 -10.94 -21.57 19.48
N ASN A 378 -12.26 -21.71 19.68
CA ASN A 378 -13.20 -21.86 18.57
C ASN A 378 -13.27 -20.61 17.68
N GLU A 379 -13.20 -19.40 18.26
CA GLU A 379 -13.15 -18.14 17.50
C GLU A 379 -11.87 -18.03 16.66
N ILE A 380 -10.73 -18.45 17.19
CA ILE A 380 -9.46 -18.50 16.46
C ILE A 380 -9.57 -19.47 15.27
N GLU A 381 -10.07 -20.68 15.47
CA GLU A 381 -10.26 -21.65 14.40
C GLU A 381 -11.25 -21.18 13.34
N HIS A 382 -12.32 -20.50 13.77
CA HIS A 382 -13.28 -19.90 12.84
C HIS A 382 -12.62 -18.79 11.99
N ALA A 383 -11.86 -17.88 12.61
CA ALA A 383 -11.14 -16.83 11.91
C ALA A 383 -10.13 -17.39 10.89
N LYS A 384 -9.37 -18.42 11.28
CA LYS A 384 -8.45 -19.13 10.36
C LYS A 384 -9.19 -19.70 9.15
N LYS A 385 -10.29 -20.41 9.38
CA LYS A 385 -11.09 -21.02 8.31
C LYS A 385 -11.62 -19.97 7.33
N GLN A 386 -12.19 -18.87 7.84
CA GLN A 386 -12.70 -17.77 7.02
C GLN A 386 -11.58 -17.12 6.20
N TYR A 387 -10.45 -16.85 6.82
CA TYR A 387 -9.29 -16.27 6.14
C TYR A 387 -8.78 -17.17 5.00
N TYR A 388 -8.56 -18.46 5.25
CA TYR A 388 -8.07 -19.37 4.22
C TYR A 388 -9.07 -19.57 3.08
N GLN A 389 -10.36 -19.52 3.37
CA GLN A 389 -11.40 -19.56 2.32
C GLN A 389 -11.28 -18.33 1.40
N GLN A 390 -11.17 -17.13 1.97
CA GLN A 390 -11.02 -15.89 1.22
C GLN A 390 -9.67 -15.85 0.48
N ALA A 391 -8.58 -16.23 1.14
CA ALA A 391 -7.26 -16.29 0.54
C ALA A 391 -7.18 -17.29 -0.62
N SER A 392 -7.91 -18.41 -0.56
CA SER A 392 -7.96 -19.40 -1.65
C SER A 392 -8.69 -18.89 -2.89
N ASP A 393 -9.61 -17.94 -2.72
CA ASP A 393 -10.33 -17.28 -3.82
C ASP A 393 -9.49 -16.24 -4.55
N LEU A 394 -8.43 -15.74 -3.92
CA LEU A 394 -7.53 -14.77 -4.54
C LEU A 394 -6.71 -15.40 -5.66
N GLN A 395 -6.85 -14.90 -6.88
CA GLN A 395 -5.89 -15.10 -7.97
C GLN A 395 -4.86 -13.96 -7.91
N LEU A 396 -3.58 -14.29 -7.83
CA LEU A 396 -2.50 -13.31 -7.83
C LEU A 396 -1.34 -13.84 -8.66
N VAL A 397 -0.92 -13.06 -9.65
CA VAL A 397 0.29 -13.27 -10.44
C VAL A 397 1.21 -12.06 -10.29
N ASN A 398 2.52 -12.30 -10.41
CA ASN A 398 3.53 -11.24 -10.41
C ASN A 398 4.63 -11.59 -11.40
N TYR A 399 4.54 -11.04 -12.60
CA TYR A 399 5.41 -11.38 -13.72
C TYR A 399 6.34 -10.24 -14.09
N ALA A 400 7.52 -10.60 -14.57
CA ALA A 400 8.49 -9.67 -15.13
C ALA A 400 8.46 -9.70 -16.66
N PHE A 401 8.24 -8.53 -17.25
CA PHE A 401 8.48 -8.26 -18.66
C PHE A 401 9.93 -7.81 -18.82
N THR A 402 10.75 -8.61 -19.53
CA THR A 402 12.22 -8.45 -19.58
C THR A 402 12.76 -8.05 -20.95
N SER A 403 11.89 -7.77 -21.93
CA SER A 403 12.34 -7.39 -23.28
C SER A 403 12.91 -5.97 -23.34
N PHE A 404 12.41 -5.07 -22.48
CA PHE A 404 12.91 -3.71 -22.26
C PHE A 404 12.31 -3.14 -20.97
N GLY A 405 12.84 -1.98 -20.54
CA GLY A 405 12.34 -1.26 -19.38
C GLY A 405 12.37 0.25 -19.59
N LYS A 406 12.54 0.99 -18.49
CA LYS A 406 12.53 2.46 -18.44
C LYS A 406 13.51 3.09 -19.42
N THR A 407 14.67 2.49 -19.63
CA THR A 407 15.70 3.03 -20.52
C THR A 407 15.18 3.19 -21.95
N LEU A 408 14.47 2.20 -22.48
CA LEU A 408 13.92 2.28 -23.84
C LEU A 408 12.76 3.29 -23.93
N THR A 409 11.84 3.28 -22.96
CA THR A 409 10.69 4.23 -22.97
C THR A 409 11.17 5.67 -22.91
N LYS A 410 12.15 5.99 -22.05
CA LYS A 410 12.77 7.32 -21.99
C LYS A 410 13.47 7.71 -23.29
N LYS A 411 14.19 6.77 -23.92
CA LYS A 411 14.81 7.01 -25.25
C LYS A 411 13.77 7.37 -26.31
N LYS A 412 12.56 6.79 -26.21
CA LYS A 412 11.42 7.11 -27.07
C LYS A 412 10.64 8.37 -26.62
N ARG A 413 11.09 9.08 -25.58
CA ARG A 413 10.44 10.25 -24.98
C ARG A 413 9.05 9.95 -24.41
N LEU A 414 8.80 8.70 -24.01
CA LEU A 414 7.58 8.27 -23.34
C LEU A 414 7.82 8.22 -21.83
N HIS A 415 6.95 8.84 -21.06
CA HIS A 415 7.03 8.77 -19.60
C HIS A 415 6.77 7.33 -19.12
N PRO A 416 7.68 6.69 -18.37
CA PRO A 416 7.58 5.24 -18.08
C PRO A 416 6.31 4.85 -17.31
N ASP A 417 5.88 5.64 -16.34
CA ASP A 417 4.68 5.37 -15.58
C ASP A 417 3.41 5.50 -16.45
N THR A 418 3.31 6.59 -17.23
CA THR A 418 2.21 6.79 -18.20
C THR A 418 2.17 5.68 -19.24
N PHE A 419 3.34 5.17 -19.66
CA PHE A 419 3.45 4.04 -20.58
C PHE A 419 2.78 2.78 -20.02
N VAL A 420 3.06 2.43 -18.76
CA VAL A 420 2.43 1.27 -18.09
C VAL A 420 0.92 1.50 -17.95
N GLN A 421 0.49 2.68 -17.54
CA GLN A 421 -0.93 2.99 -17.32
C GLN A 421 -1.74 2.94 -18.62
N LEU A 422 -1.23 3.47 -19.72
CA LEU A 422 -1.91 3.39 -21.02
C LEU A 422 -1.91 1.97 -21.59
N ALA A 423 -0.84 1.21 -21.39
CA ALA A 423 -0.82 -0.21 -21.73
C ALA A 423 -1.89 -1.00 -20.98
N LEU A 424 -2.12 -0.69 -19.70
CA LEU A 424 -3.19 -1.29 -18.91
C LEU A 424 -4.58 -0.94 -19.48
N GLN A 425 -4.81 0.33 -19.85
CA GLN A 425 -6.07 0.72 -20.48
C GLN A 425 -6.34 -0.06 -21.77
N LEU A 426 -5.33 -0.20 -22.63
CA LEU A 426 -5.44 -0.97 -23.86
C LEU A 426 -5.66 -2.46 -23.58
N ALA A 427 -4.93 -3.04 -22.62
CA ALA A 427 -5.05 -4.45 -22.25
C ALA A 427 -6.45 -4.77 -21.71
N TYR A 428 -6.97 -3.91 -20.84
CA TYR A 428 -8.33 -4.05 -20.32
C TYR A 428 -9.37 -3.95 -21.45
N TYR A 429 -9.23 -2.94 -22.32
CA TYR A 429 -10.16 -2.74 -23.45
C TYR A 429 -10.14 -3.95 -24.42
N LYS A 430 -8.96 -4.51 -24.72
CA LYS A 430 -8.83 -5.73 -25.52
C LYS A 430 -9.55 -6.92 -24.88
N LEU A 431 -9.45 -7.06 -23.56
CA LEU A 431 -9.97 -8.22 -22.84
C LEU A 431 -11.50 -8.13 -22.63
N HIS A 432 -12.01 -6.94 -22.36
CA HIS A 432 -13.41 -6.73 -21.95
C HIS A 432 -14.29 -6.01 -22.99
N GLY A 433 -13.71 -5.52 -24.10
CA GLY A 433 -14.44 -4.81 -25.17
C GLY A 433 -15.03 -3.46 -24.75
N ARG A 434 -14.66 -2.95 -23.58
CA ARG A 434 -15.18 -1.71 -22.98
C ARG A 434 -14.12 -1.00 -22.14
N PRO A 435 -14.26 0.33 -21.92
CA PRO A 435 -13.36 1.03 -21.01
C PRO A 435 -13.54 0.56 -19.57
N GLY A 436 -12.45 0.53 -18.78
CA GLY A 436 -12.45 0.21 -17.36
C GLY A 436 -12.08 1.42 -16.52
N CYS A 437 -12.97 1.83 -15.61
CA CYS A 437 -12.66 2.91 -14.70
C CYS A 437 -11.46 2.53 -13.82
N CYS A 438 -10.48 3.42 -13.77
CA CYS A 438 -9.18 3.17 -13.18
C CYS A 438 -8.84 4.20 -12.12
N TYR A 439 -8.32 3.73 -11.01
CA TYR A 439 -7.69 4.49 -9.95
C TYR A 439 -6.18 4.40 -10.09
N GLN A 440 -5.52 5.54 -10.18
CA GLN A 440 -4.08 5.65 -10.00
C GLN A 440 -3.78 6.59 -8.85
N THR A 441 -2.84 6.20 -8.00
CA THR A 441 -2.41 7.00 -6.87
C THR A 441 -1.57 8.20 -7.33
N ALA A 442 -1.99 9.41 -6.96
CA ALA A 442 -1.19 10.62 -7.05
C ALA A 442 -0.80 11.07 -5.63
N THR A 443 0.46 11.42 -5.40
CA THR A 443 0.92 11.90 -4.10
C THR A 443 0.47 13.34 -3.84
N THR A 444 0.00 13.60 -2.61
CA THR A 444 -0.27 14.97 -2.12
C THR A 444 0.69 15.39 -1.01
N ARG A 445 1.84 14.73 -0.89
CA ARG A 445 2.88 15.03 0.12
C ARG A 445 3.57 16.38 -0.05
N HIS A 446 3.26 17.12 -1.11
CA HIS A 446 3.63 18.54 -1.23
C HIS A 446 2.91 19.41 -0.18
N PHE A 447 1.84 18.90 0.41
CA PHE A 447 1.01 19.57 1.42
C PHE A 447 1.17 18.92 2.79
N TYR A 448 0.91 19.71 3.83
CA TYR A 448 0.94 19.27 5.23
C TYR A 448 0.05 18.03 5.45
N HIS A 449 0.63 16.96 5.98
CA HIS A 449 0.01 15.64 6.20
C HIS A 449 -0.70 15.06 4.96
N GLY A 450 -0.22 15.44 3.77
CA GLY A 450 -0.75 14.94 2.50
C GLY A 450 -0.48 13.45 2.33
N ARG A 451 -1.49 12.73 1.83
CA ARG A 451 -1.39 11.32 1.47
C ARG A 451 -1.57 11.16 -0.03
N THR A 452 -2.79 10.96 -0.49
CA THR A 452 -3.06 10.64 -1.89
C THR A 452 -4.27 11.40 -2.44
N GLU A 453 -4.25 11.64 -3.75
CA GLU A 453 -5.40 11.99 -4.57
C GLU A 453 -5.61 10.90 -5.62
N THR A 454 -6.81 10.78 -6.15
CA THR A 454 -7.14 9.87 -7.24
C THR A 454 -6.90 10.55 -8.58
N MET A 455 -5.96 10.02 -9.35
CA MET A 455 -5.87 10.28 -10.78
C MET A 455 -6.64 9.21 -11.54
N ARG A 456 -7.42 9.59 -12.55
CA ARG A 456 -8.25 8.69 -13.35
C ARG A 456 -7.67 8.49 -14.77
N PRO A 457 -6.92 7.39 -15.02
CA PRO A 457 -6.24 7.15 -16.29
C PRO A 457 -7.16 6.86 -17.49
N CYS A 458 -8.38 6.38 -17.24
CA CYS A 458 -9.35 6.08 -18.31
C CYS A 458 -9.99 7.36 -18.83
N THR A 459 -9.27 8.12 -19.64
CA THR A 459 -9.70 9.38 -20.25
C THR A 459 -10.38 9.14 -21.60
N VAL A 460 -11.09 10.13 -22.12
CA VAL A 460 -11.64 10.11 -23.49
C VAL A 460 -10.53 9.82 -24.50
N GLU A 461 -9.41 10.50 -24.36
CA GLU A 461 -8.24 10.37 -25.24
C GLU A 461 -7.63 8.96 -25.18
N ALA A 462 -7.58 8.35 -23.99
CA ALA A 462 -7.13 6.97 -23.84
C ALA A 462 -8.08 5.98 -24.53
N VAL A 463 -9.39 6.18 -24.41
CA VAL A 463 -10.40 5.32 -25.05
C VAL A 463 -10.37 5.48 -26.57
N GLU A 464 -10.29 6.70 -27.10
CA GLU A 464 -10.13 6.95 -28.54
C GLU A 464 -8.89 6.23 -29.10
N TRP A 465 -7.79 6.31 -28.39
CA TRP A 465 -6.56 5.58 -28.74
C TRP A 465 -6.75 4.06 -28.71
N CYS A 466 -7.35 3.50 -27.65
CA CYS A 466 -7.63 2.06 -27.55
C CYS A 466 -8.49 1.58 -28.72
N GLN A 467 -9.52 2.33 -29.10
CA GLN A 467 -10.38 2.03 -30.24
C GLN A 467 -9.59 2.04 -31.56
N SER A 468 -8.72 3.03 -31.75
CA SER A 468 -7.88 3.10 -32.95
C SER A 468 -6.92 1.93 -33.08
N MET A 469 -6.36 1.44 -31.96
CA MET A 469 -5.48 0.27 -31.94
C MET A 469 -6.18 -1.02 -32.36
N LEU A 470 -7.50 -1.11 -32.13
CA LEU A 470 -8.33 -2.26 -32.51
C LEU A 470 -9.00 -2.11 -33.87
N ASN A 471 -9.02 -0.90 -34.43
CA ASN A 471 -9.60 -0.64 -35.74
C ASN A 471 -8.58 -0.98 -36.85
N PRO A 472 -8.83 -2.00 -37.70
CA PRO A 472 -7.91 -2.38 -38.78
C PRO A 472 -7.71 -1.27 -39.83
N ASN A 473 -8.63 -0.34 -39.94
CA ASN A 473 -8.57 0.76 -40.90
C ASN A 473 -7.80 1.97 -40.39
N SER A 474 -7.44 2.01 -39.10
CA SER A 474 -6.65 3.12 -38.53
C SER A 474 -5.16 2.97 -38.91
N SER A 475 -4.57 4.03 -39.44
CA SER A 475 -3.18 4.04 -39.85
C SER A 475 -2.21 4.04 -38.64
N PRO A 476 -0.97 3.53 -38.80
CA PRO A 476 0.05 3.63 -37.75
C PRO A 476 0.28 5.09 -37.31
N HIS A 477 0.25 6.03 -38.23
CA HIS A 477 0.41 7.46 -37.92
C HIS A 477 -0.73 7.99 -37.03
N GLU A 478 -1.97 7.68 -37.38
CA GLU A 478 -3.16 8.06 -36.59
C GLU A 478 -3.10 7.45 -35.18
N ARG A 479 -2.79 6.16 -35.06
CA ARG A 479 -2.63 5.47 -33.76
C ARG A 479 -1.56 6.12 -32.90
N LEU A 480 -0.41 6.52 -33.50
CA LEU A 480 0.64 7.21 -32.79
C LEU A 480 0.20 8.60 -32.30
N GLN A 481 -0.49 9.38 -33.14
CA GLN A 481 -0.98 10.72 -32.75
C GLN A 481 -1.99 10.62 -31.60
N LEU A 482 -2.92 9.67 -31.64
CA LEU A 482 -3.87 9.43 -30.56
C LEU A 482 -3.18 8.95 -29.28
N MET A 483 -2.18 8.09 -29.39
CA MET A 483 -1.37 7.66 -28.25
C MET A 483 -0.68 8.84 -27.56
N LEU A 484 -0.02 9.71 -28.33
CA LEU A 484 0.67 10.89 -27.79
C LEU A 484 -0.30 11.88 -27.15
N LYS A 485 -1.50 12.04 -27.72
CA LYS A 485 -2.59 12.85 -27.13
C LYS A 485 -3.02 12.28 -25.78
N ALA A 486 -3.19 10.95 -25.68
CA ALA A 486 -3.48 10.26 -24.41
C ALA A 486 -2.36 10.42 -23.37
N PHE A 487 -1.08 10.32 -23.77
CA PHE A 487 0.06 10.61 -22.90
C PHE A 487 0.04 12.04 -22.35
N ALA A 488 -0.19 13.02 -23.21
CA ALA A 488 -0.26 14.43 -22.80
C ALA A 488 -1.39 14.68 -21.79
N LYS A 489 -2.57 14.10 -22.03
CA LYS A 489 -3.72 14.18 -21.12
C LYS A 489 -3.40 13.55 -19.77
N HIS A 490 -2.86 12.33 -19.76
CA HIS A 490 -2.49 11.62 -18.54
C HIS A 490 -1.49 12.42 -17.70
N ASN A 491 -0.39 12.89 -18.32
CA ASN A 491 0.63 13.66 -17.62
C ASN A 491 0.09 14.99 -17.04
N LYS A 492 -0.82 15.65 -17.77
CA LYS A 492 -1.51 16.86 -17.28
C LYS A 492 -2.35 16.55 -16.03
N LEU A 493 -3.18 15.52 -16.07
CA LEU A 493 -4.07 15.16 -14.97
C LEU A 493 -3.28 14.71 -13.73
N MET A 494 -2.19 13.95 -13.91
CA MET A 494 -1.31 13.56 -12.81
C MET A 494 -0.74 14.78 -12.10
N LYS A 495 -0.20 15.74 -12.85
CA LYS A 495 0.33 16.99 -12.30
C LYS A 495 -0.75 17.80 -11.57
N GLU A 496 -1.96 17.85 -12.09
CA GLU A 496 -3.08 18.53 -11.43
C GLU A 496 -3.41 17.87 -10.09
N CYS A 497 -3.47 16.52 -10.02
CA CYS A 497 -3.70 15.80 -8.78
C CYS A 497 -2.59 16.05 -7.75
N GLU A 498 -1.33 15.98 -8.14
CA GLU A 498 -0.17 16.24 -7.26
C GLU A 498 -0.14 17.68 -6.71
N THR A 499 -0.71 18.63 -7.44
CA THR A 499 -0.76 20.05 -7.06
C THR A 499 -2.07 20.47 -6.38
N GLY A 500 -2.86 19.51 -5.89
CA GLY A 500 -4.08 19.76 -5.13
C GLY A 500 -5.26 20.23 -5.99
N LYS A 501 -5.24 19.95 -7.30
CA LYS A 501 -6.29 20.30 -8.26
C LYS A 501 -7.10 19.10 -8.75
N GLY A 502 -6.97 17.95 -8.09
CA GLY A 502 -7.83 16.78 -8.31
C GLY A 502 -9.25 17.03 -7.82
N PHE A 503 -10.19 16.20 -8.25
CA PHE A 503 -11.61 16.39 -7.90
C PHE A 503 -12.20 15.27 -7.02
N ASP A 504 -11.61 14.08 -7.00
CA ASP A 504 -12.20 12.95 -6.26
C ASP A 504 -12.27 13.22 -4.75
N ARG A 505 -11.18 13.71 -4.15
CA ARG A 505 -11.15 14.05 -2.71
C ARG A 505 -12.01 15.28 -2.42
N HIS A 506 -12.10 16.22 -3.35
CA HIS A 506 -12.98 17.37 -3.23
C HIS A 506 -14.46 16.96 -3.19
N LEU A 507 -14.90 16.11 -4.13
CA LEU A 507 -16.27 15.59 -4.13
C LEU A 507 -16.58 14.78 -2.86
N LEU A 508 -15.62 13.97 -2.38
CA LEU A 508 -15.75 13.29 -1.10
C LEU A 508 -15.95 14.29 0.06
N GLY A 509 -15.17 15.36 0.10
CA GLY A 509 -15.33 16.42 1.11
C GLY A 509 -16.70 17.06 1.10
N LEU A 510 -17.24 17.37 -0.08
CA LEU A 510 -18.60 17.92 -0.23
C LEU A 510 -19.68 16.93 0.25
N LEU A 511 -19.53 15.64 -0.07
CA LEU A 511 -20.43 14.59 0.41
C LEU A 511 -20.37 14.46 1.94
N LEU A 512 -19.18 14.53 2.53
CA LEU A 512 -19.01 14.43 3.99
C LEU A 512 -19.58 15.64 4.72
N ILE A 513 -19.47 16.84 4.16
CA ILE A 513 -20.16 18.03 4.69
C ILE A 513 -21.69 17.81 4.69
N ALA A 514 -22.26 17.30 3.59
CA ALA A 514 -23.69 17.01 3.54
C ALA A 514 -24.11 16.01 4.63
N LYS A 515 -23.34 14.95 4.83
CA LYS A 515 -23.60 13.94 5.88
C LYS A 515 -23.50 14.54 7.28
N GLU A 516 -22.46 15.31 7.58
CA GLU A 516 -22.29 15.97 8.89
C GLU A 516 -23.41 16.97 9.22
N GLN A 517 -24.00 17.56 8.19
CA GLN A 517 -25.16 18.47 8.33
C GLN A 517 -26.50 17.72 8.41
N GLY A 518 -26.53 16.40 8.33
CA GLY A 518 -27.76 15.61 8.28
C GLY A 518 -28.61 15.84 7.02
N LEU A 519 -27.99 16.34 5.96
CA LEU A 519 -28.68 16.57 4.69
C LEU A 519 -28.88 15.27 3.91
N PRO A 520 -29.91 15.17 3.07
CA PRO A 520 -30.02 14.07 2.11
C PRO A 520 -28.79 14.01 1.21
N VAL A 521 -28.42 12.80 0.80
CA VAL A 521 -27.31 12.62 -0.16
C VAL A 521 -27.66 13.37 -1.46
N PRO A 522 -26.81 14.33 -1.90
CA PRO A 522 -27.07 15.07 -3.13
C PRO A 522 -27.20 14.15 -4.35
N GLU A 523 -28.07 14.52 -5.29
CA GLU A 523 -28.40 13.75 -6.49
C GLU A 523 -27.17 13.35 -7.32
N LEU A 524 -26.15 14.20 -7.37
CA LEU A 524 -24.87 13.92 -8.05
C LEU A 524 -24.23 12.61 -7.60
N PHE A 525 -24.26 12.32 -6.30
CA PHE A 525 -23.66 11.10 -5.73
C PHE A 525 -24.54 9.86 -5.84
N MET A 526 -25.82 10.05 -6.23
CA MET A 526 -26.79 8.98 -6.48
C MET A 526 -26.95 8.68 -7.99
N ASP A 527 -26.43 9.53 -8.86
CA ASP A 527 -26.41 9.29 -10.29
C ASP A 527 -25.62 8.02 -10.62
N PRO A 528 -26.15 7.08 -11.42
CA PRO A 528 -25.41 5.90 -11.87
C PRO A 528 -24.05 6.20 -12.51
N ALA A 529 -23.91 7.37 -13.15
CA ALA A 529 -22.63 7.84 -13.70
C ALA A 529 -21.51 7.91 -12.65
N PHE A 530 -21.85 8.28 -11.41
CA PHE A 530 -20.88 8.39 -10.31
C PHE A 530 -20.21 7.03 -10.02
N THR A 531 -21.00 5.99 -9.80
CA THR A 531 -20.47 4.64 -9.53
C THR A 531 -19.88 3.96 -10.76
N LYS A 532 -20.49 4.10 -11.94
CA LYS A 532 -19.96 3.56 -13.20
C LYS A 532 -18.56 4.06 -13.53
N SER A 533 -18.24 5.28 -13.14
CA SER A 533 -16.94 5.91 -13.40
C SER A 533 -15.90 5.72 -12.28
N GLY A 534 -16.24 4.99 -11.22
CA GLY A 534 -15.34 4.71 -10.09
C GLY A 534 -15.66 5.48 -8.81
N GLY A 535 -16.64 6.38 -8.82
CA GLY A 535 -17.03 7.13 -7.62
C GLY A 535 -17.41 6.22 -6.46
N GLY A 536 -17.12 6.67 -5.24
CA GLY A 536 -17.33 5.86 -4.03
C GLY A 536 -16.40 4.66 -3.88
N GLY A 537 -15.27 4.61 -4.60
CA GLY A 537 -14.32 3.49 -4.58
C GLY A 537 -14.67 2.35 -5.54
N ASN A 538 -15.59 2.57 -6.48
CA ASN A 538 -16.02 1.54 -7.44
C ASN A 538 -15.09 1.42 -8.66
N PHE A 539 -13.77 1.43 -8.44
CA PHE A 539 -12.80 1.31 -9.52
C PHE A 539 -12.57 -0.16 -9.91
N LEU A 540 -12.77 -0.45 -11.20
CA LEU A 540 -12.49 -1.77 -11.79
C LEU A 540 -10.99 -2.06 -11.83
N LEU A 541 -10.17 -1.03 -12.01
CA LEU A 541 -8.71 -1.11 -12.01
C LEU A 541 -8.17 -0.26 -10.85
N SER A 542 -7.72 -0.92 -9.79
CA SER A 542 -7.02 -0.29 -8.68
C SER A 542 -5.53 -0.42 -8.92
N THR A 543 -4.83 0.70 -9.12
CA THR A 543 -3.43 0.66 -9.50
C THR A 543 -2.53 1.44 -8.57
N SER A 544 -1.29 0.98 -8.42
CA SER A 544 -0.23 1.70 -7.73
C SER A 544 1.13 1.40 -8.35
N MET A 545 1.89 2.46 -8.61
CA MET A 545 3.30 2.34 -8.91
C MET A 545 4.07 2.20 -7.60
N VAL A 546 4.69 1.05 -7.37
CA VAL A 546 5.56 0.82 -6.20
C VAL A 546 6.78 1.74 -6.26
N GLY A 547 7.35 1.93 -7.42
CA GLY A 547 8.46 2.86 -7.66
C GLY A 547 9.49 2.34 -8.67
N TYR A 548 10.54 3.12 -8.82
CA TYR A 548 11.77 2.72 -9.52
C TYR A 548 12.66 1.95 -8.54
N THR A 549 12.20 0.80 -8.08
CA THR A 549 12.77 0.07 -6.95
C THR A 549 12.86 -1.44 -7.22
N ARG A 550 13.69 -2.12 -6.44
CA ARG A 550 13.74 -3.59 -6.39
C ARG A 550 12.68 -4.19 -5.47
N ILE A 551 12.03 -3.37 -4.63
CA ILE A 551 10.99 -3.81 -3.71
C ILE A 551 9.71 -4.11 -4.50
N GLY A 552 9.06 -5.24 -4.19
CA GLY A 552 7.76 -5.61 -4.76
C GLY A 552 6.59 -5.12 -3.90
N GLY A 553 5.43 -5.03 -4.53
CA GLY A 553 4.18 -4.69 -3.84
C GLY A 553 2.99 -5.33 -4.52
N SER A 554 1.95 -5.59 -3.75
CA SER A 554 0.67 -6.12 -4.21
C SER A 554 -0.46 -5.75 -3.26
N ALA A 555 -1.67 -5.74 -3.77
CA ALA A 555 -2.91 -5.65 -3.00
C ALA A 555 -4.04 -6.33 -3.79
N VAL A 556 -5.20 -6.50 -3.14
CA VAL A 556 -6.39 -7.06 -3.79
C VAL A 556 -7.16 -5.99 -4.58
N PRO A 557 -8.10 -6.39 -5.47
CA PRO A 557 -8.99 -5.44 -6.15
C PRO A 557 -9.85 -4.62 -5.18
N MET A 558 -10.19 -3.39 -5.55
CA MET A 558 -11.13 -2.56 -4.78
C MET A 558 -12.57 -3.11 -4.81
N VAL A 559 -12.96 -3.75 -5.91
CA VAL A 559 -14.28 -4.34 -6.10
C VAL A 559 -14.15 -5.79 -6.55
N HIS A 560 -15.15 -6.62 -6.24
CA HIS A 560 -15.11 -8.06 -6.54
C HIS A 560 -14.90 -8.39 -8.03
N HIS A 561 -15.49 -7.58 -8.92
CA HIS A 561 -15.39 -7.74 -10.38
C HIS A 561 -14.30 -6.86 -11.01
N GLY A 562 -13.28 -6.49 -10.22
CA GLY A 562 -12.16 -5.67 -10.66
C GLY A 562 -10.82 -6.37 -10.56
N TYR A 563 -9.77 -5.56 -10.73
CA TYR A 563 -8.37 -5.98 -10.66
C TYR A 563 -7.57 -5.07 -9.75
N GLY A 564 -6.59 -5.65 -9.03
CA GLY A 564 -5.51 -4.89 -8.43
C GLY A 564 -4.27 -4.99 -9.32
N VAL A 565 -3.65 -3.87 -9.68
CA VAL A 565 -2.48 -3.85 -10.56
C VAL A 565 -1.40 -2.97 -9.93
N PHE A 566 -0.34 -3.62 -9.45
CA PHE A 566 0.78 -2.98 -8.77
C PHE A 566 2.04 -3.26 -9.56
N TYR A 567 2.85 -2.24 -9.81
CA TYR A 567 4.02 -2.42 -10.67
C TYR A 567 5.22 -1.63 -10.20
N ARG A 568 6.38 -2.18 -10.48
CA ARG A 568 7.68 -1.51 -10.34
C ARG A 568 8.37 -1.40 -11.69
N ILE A 569 9.10 -0.33 -11.86
CA ILE A 569 9.76 0.02 -13.12
C ILE A 569 11.27 -0.01 -12.91
N ARG A 570 11.96 -0.82 -13.74
CA ARG A 570 13.42 -0.93 -13.73
C ARG A 570 13.98 -0.47 -15.07
N ASP A 571 15.30 -0.31 -15.14
CA ASP A 571 15.98 0.13 -16.36
C ASP A 571 15.76 -0.82 -17.54
N ASP A 572 15.78 -2.12 -17.27
CA ASP A 572 15.72 -3.21 -18.23
C ASP A 572 14.39 -3.99 -18.26
N ARG A 573 13.47 -3.73 -17.32
CA ARG A 573 12.23 -4.49 -17.16
C ARG A 573 11.09 -3.74 -16.47
N PHE A 574 9.88 -4.27 -16.63
CA PHE A 574 8.70 -3.95 -15.80
C PHE A 574 8.31 -5.19 -15.03
N VAL A 575 7.97 -5.05 -13.75
CA VAL A 575 7.44 -6.16 -12.94
C VAL A 575 6.04 -5.79 -12.50
N VAL A 576 5.06 -6.62 -12.86
CA VAL A 576 3.64 -6.31 -12.69
C VAL A 576 2.95 -7.40 -11.88
N ALA A 577 2.40 -7.02 -10.74
CA ALA A 577 1.53 -7.85 -9.91
C ALA A 577 0.07 -7.56 -10.26
N CYS A 578 -0.66 -8.57 -10.73
CA CYS A 578 -2.09 -8.49 -10.97
C CYS A 578 -2.85 -9.41 -10.02
N SER A 579 -3.93 -8.92 -9.44
CA SER A 579 -4.84 -9.69 -8.60
C SER A 579 -6.29 -9.61 -9.10
N ALA A 580 -7.04 -10.66 -8.85
CA ALA A 580 -8.47 -10.79 -9.14
C ALA A 580 -9.08 -11.83 -8.19
N TRP A 581 -10.41 -11.91 -8.13
CA TRP A 581 -11.10 -12.96 -7.40
C TRP A 581 -11.51 -14.09 -8.33
N LYS A 582 -11.13 -15.34 -8.02
CA LYS A 582 -11.47 -16.53 -8.83
C LYS A 582 -12.97 -16.78 -8.91
N SER A 583 -13.71 -16.39 -7.88
CA SER A 583 -15.17 -16.46 -7.84
C SER A 583 -15.86 -15.49 -8.81
N CYS A 584 -15.13 -14.52 -9.36
CA CYS A 584 -15.64 -13.63 -10.39
C CYS A 584 -15.33 -14.20 -11.79
N PRO A 585 -16.34 -14.65 -12.56
CA PRO A 585 -16.10 -15.28 -13.86
C PRO A 585 -15.64 -14.28 -14.95
N GLU A 586 -15.81 -12.97 -14.71
CA GLU A 586 -15.46 -11.93 -15.68
C GLU A 586 -13.98 -11.51 -15.62
N THR A 587 -13.25 -11.89 -14.55
CA THR A 587 -11.89 -11.42 -14.32
C THR A 587 -10.87 -12.56 -14.34
N ASP A 588 -9.72 -12.29 -14.97
CA ASP A 588 -8.56 -13.17 -15.01
C ASP A 588 -7.28 -12.32 -14.92
N ALA A 589 -6.63 -12.36 -13.75
CA ALA A 589 -5.42 -11.58 -13.49
C ALA A 589 -4.24 -11.99 -14.37
N GLU A 590 -4.11 -13.28 -14.67
CA GLU A 590 -3.03 -13.78 -15.53
C GLU A 590 -3.21 -13.30 -16.98
N MET A 591 -4.44 -13.40 -17.50
CA MET A 591 -4.75 -12.94 -18.83
C MET A 591 -4.55 -11.43 -18.99
N LEU A 592 -4.98 -10.63 -18.01
CA LEU A 592 -4.77 -9.19 -18.01
C LEU A 592 -3.27 -8.86 -18.04
N CYS A 593 -2.47 -9.50 -17.19
CA CYS A 593 -1.02 -9.26 -17.12
C CYS A 593 -0.31 -9.62 -18.44
N LYS A 594 -0.65 -10.76 -19.05
CA LYS A 594 -0.13 -11.17 -20.36
C LYS A 594 -0.51 -10.20 -21.48
N ASN A 595 -1.75 -9.73 -21.48
CA ASN A 595 -2.21 -8.71 -22.43
C ASN A 595 -1.47 -7.38 -22.25
N MET A 596 -1.17 -6.97 -21.02
CA MET A 596 -0.36 -5.78 -20.76
C MET A 596 1.04 -5.93 -21.39
N PHE A 597 1.68 -7.08 -21.25
CA PHE A 597 3.01 -7.32 -21.83
C PHE A 597 3.00 -7.29 -23.35
N GLN A 598 1.94 -7.81 -23.97
CA GLN A 598 1.75 -7.65 -25.41
C GLN A 598 1.55 -6.17 -25.79
N CYS A 599 0.77 -5.42 -25.03
CA CYS A 599 0.57 -3.99 -25.26
C CYS A 599 1.87 -3.20 -25.12
N PHE A 600 2.78 -3.56 -24.21
CA PHE A 600 4.10 -2.92 -24.13
C PHE A 600 4.87 -3.05 -25.45
N GLN A 601 4.85 -4.23 -26.07
CA GLN A 601 5.49 -4.49 -27.37
C GLN A 601 4.79 -3.70 -28.49
N ASP A 602 3.45 -3.77 -28.55
CA ASP A 602 2.64 -3.07 -29.57
C ASP A 602 2.91 -1.55 -29.55
N MET A 603 2.98 -0.95 -28.36
CA MET A 603 3.23 0.48 -28.18
C MET A 603 4.65 0.89 -28.64
N ILE A 604 5.66 0.12 -28.31
CA ILE A 604 7.04 0.39 -28.76
C ILE A 604 7.18 0.19 -30.27
N GLN A 605 6.57 -0.86 -30.81
CA GLN A 605 6.57 -1.10 -32.27
C GLN A 605 5.89 0.05 -33.02
N LEU A 606 4.77 0.57 -32.49
CA LEU A 606 4.09 1.72 -33.08
C LEU A 606 5.00 2.95 -33.19
N THR A 607 5.87 3.20 -32.19
CA THR A 607 6.83 4.32 -32.23
C THR A 607 7.95 4.12 -33.27
N ALA A 608 8.20 2.89 -33.71
CA ALA A 608 9.19 2.59 -34.75
C ALA A 608 8.57 2.67 -36.16
N THR A 609 7.37 2.14 -36.34
CA THR A 609 6.73 2.06 -37.67
C THR A 609 6.12 3.39 -38.13
N ALA A 610 5.66 4.22 -37.22
CA ALA A 610 5.04 5.53 -37.55
C ALA A 610 6.07 6.66 -37.79
N GLN A 611 7.35 6.44 -37.52
CA GLN A 611 8.45 7.38 -37.81
C GLN A 611 9.09 7.16 -39.19
N LEU A 612 8.67 6.13 -39.91
CA LEU A 612 9.05 5.82 -41.28
C LEU A 612 8.00 6.36 -42.26
#